data_f219f7301ffb90f0d6232fd242f147a5
#
_entry.id   f219f7301ffb90f0d6232fd242f147a5
#
_cell.length_a   1.000
_cell.length_b   1.000
_cell.length_c   1.000
_cell.angle_alpha   90.00
_cell.angle_beta   90.00
_cell.angle_gamma   90.00
#
_symmetry.space_group_name_H-M   'P 1'
#
loop_
_entity.id
_entity.type
_entity.pdbx_description
1 polymer ?
#
loop_
_entity_poly.entity_id
_entity_poly.type
_entity_poly.pdbx_seq_one_letter_code
_entity_poly.pdbx_strand_id
1 'polypeptide(L)'
;MIADCDTNDGFEISPRFRRTVEERIARLEKDAEFDEAQVELLVDGDHIRRHMRLVAMQRAEALRMRLFLDRAKTRLPRPLIPL
;
A
#
# COMPACT_ATOMS: atom_id res chain seq x y z
N MET A 1 27.70 12.91 3.91
CA MET A 1 27.18 12.84 4.07
C MET A 1 26.43 12.71 4.34
N ILE A 2 26.03 12.63 4.34
CA ILE A 2 25.33 12.47 4.51
C ILE A 2 24.47 12.32 4.81
N ALA A 3 24.24 12.32 4.83
CA ALA A 3 23.43 12.18 5.09
C ALA A 3 22.70 11.95 5.39
N ASP A 4 22.44 11.76 5.25
CA ASP A 4 21.75 11.51 5.47
C ASP A 4 21.07 11.22 5.92
N CYS A 5 21.15 11.01 6.00
CA CYS A 5 20.57 10.49 6.35
C CYS A 5 19.65 10.55 6.92
N ASP A 6 19.37 10.76 7.24
CA ASP A 6 18.52 10.85 7.77
C ASP A 6 17.59 10.73 7.44
N THR A 7 17.70 10.99 7.01
CA THR A 7 16.85 10.78 6.44
C THR A 7 16.03 9.84 6.66
N ASN A 8 16.27 9.17 7.00
CA ASN A 8 15.60 8.22 7.27
C ASN A 8 14.48 8.43 7.95
N ASP A 9 14.28 9.29 8.34
CA ASP A 9 13.16 9.59 9.06
C ASP A 9 11.92 9.66 8.30
N GLY A 10 11.94 9.30 7.07
CA GLY A 10 10.76 9.36 6.30
C GLY A 10 10.62 10.68 5.59
N PHE A 11 9.46 10.93 5.10
CA PHE A 11 9.20 12.08 4.25
C PHE A 11 7.77 12.52 4.50
N GLU A 12 7.46 13.72 4.07
CA GLU A 12 6.12 14.26 4.26
C GLU A 12 5.27 14.07 3.03
N ILE A 13 4.02 13.71 3.26
CA ILE A 13 3.04 13.64 2.18
C ILE A 13 1.80 14.42 2.59
N SER A 14 1.07 14.86 1.60
CA SER A 14 -0.15 15.59 1.89
C SER A 14 -1.23 14.63 2.38
N PRO A 15 -2.19 15.13 3.17
CA PRO A 15 -3.30 14.26 3.60
C PRO A 15 -4.06 13.68 2.41
N ARG A 16 -4.16 14.44 1.33
CA ARG A 16 -4.85 13.97 0.15
C ARG A 16 -4.12 12.79 -0.49
N PHE A 17 -2.82 12.91 -0.62
CA PHE A 17 -2.03 11.84 -1.19
C PHE A 17 -2.08 10.61 -0.30
N ARG A 18 -2.01 10.81 1.01
CA ARG A 18 -2.11 9.70 1.94
C ARG A 18 -3.42 8.96 1.75
N ARG A 19 -4.51 9.70 1.62
CA ARG A 19 -5.81 9.08 1.41
C ARG A 19 -5.83 8.26 0.12
N THR A 20 -5.26 8.81 -0.93
CA THR A 20 -5.20 8.12 -2.21
C THR A 20 -4.47 6.79 -2.09
N VAL A 21 -3.35 6.79 -1.36
CA VAL A 21 -2.60 5.56 -1.17
C VAL A 21 -3.37 4.58 -0.31
N GLU A 22 -4.03 5.07 0.74
CA GLU A 22 -4.83 4.20 1.60
C GLU A 22 -5.97 3.55 0.83
N GLU A 23 -6.60 4.29 -0.05
CA GLU A 23 -7.67 3.74 -0.88
C GLU A 23 -7.15 2.69 -1.83
N ARG A 24 -5.96 2.91 -2.36
CA ARG A 24 -5.35 1.95 -3.25
C ARG A 24 -4.97 0.66 -2.52
N ILE A 25 -4.47 0.79 -1.31
CA ILE A 25 -4.18 -0.37 -0.48
C ILE A 25 -5.44 -1.17 -0.23
N ALA A 26 -6.51 -0.49 0.13
CA ALA A 26 -7.77 -1.15 0.43
C ALA A 26 -8.29 -1.90 -0.80
N ARG A 27 -8.16 -1.29 -1.97
CA ARG A 27 -8.60 -1.92 -3.20
C ARG A 27 -7.76 -3.16 -3.52
N LEU A 28 -6.44 -3.04 -3.37
CA LEU A 28 -5.58 -4.17 -3.64
C LEU A 28 -5.87 -5.34 -2.71
N GLU A 29 -6.11 -5.04 -1.44
CA GLU A 29 -6.40 -6.10 -0.49
C GLU A 29 -7.75 -6.74 -0.76
N LYS A 30 -8.71 -5.93 -1.15
CA LYS A 30 -10.03 -6.44 -1.48
C LYS A 30 -9.97 -7.32 -2.73
N ASP A 31 -9.24 -6.86 -3.75
CA ASP A 31 -9.07 -7.63 -4.96
C ASP A 31 -8.36 -8.94 -4.68
N ALA A 32 -7.35 -8.91 -3.81
CA ALA A 32 -6.64 -10.14 -3.45
C ALA A 32 -7.56 -11.12 -2.75
N GLU A 33 -8.41 -10.63 -1.86
CA GLU A 33 -9.38 -11.48 -1.19
C GLU A 33 -10.34 -12.12 -2.17
N PHE A 34 -10.84 -11.30 -3.08
CA PHE A 34 -11.78 -11.80 -4.08
C PHE A 34 -11.10 -12.85 -4.96
N ASP A 35 -9.90 -12.54 -5.44
CA ASP A 35 -9.19 -13.44 -6.33
C ASP A 35 -8.77 -14.71 -5.61
N GLU A 36 -8.44 -14.61 -4.34
CA GLU A 36 -8.10 -15.80 -3.57
C GLU A 36 -9.31 -16.72 -3.43
N ALA A 37 -10.48 -16.13 -3.22
CA ALA A 37 -11.69 -16.92 -3.11
C ALA A 37 -12.02 -17.64 -4.41
N GLN A 38 -11.62 -17.07 -5.55
CA GLN A 38 -11.85 -17.69 -6.83
C GLN A 38 -11.06 -18.96 -7.04
N VAL A 39 -9.95 -19.11 -6.30
CA VAL A 39 -9.10 -20.28 -6.44
C VAL A 39 -9.88 -21.56 -6.17
N GLU A 40 -10.82 -21.50 -5.25
CA GLU A 40 -11.60 -22.70 -4.90
C GLU A 40 -12.50 -23.16 -6.04
N LEU A 41 -12.76 -22.25 -6.99
CA LEU A 41 -13.59 -22.59 -8.13
C LEU A 41 -12.78 -23.12 -9.32
N LEU A 42 -11.46 -23.05 -9.22
CA LEU A 42 -10.59 -23.48 -10.31
C LEU A 42 -10.24 -24.94 -10.15
N VAL A 43 -10.16 -25.61 -11.31
CA VAL A 43 -9.85 -27.04 -11.31
C VAL A 43 -8.46 -27.30 -11.85
N ASP A 44 -8.04 -26.50 -12.81
CA ASP A 44 -6.78 -26.70 -13.49
C ASP A 44 -5.63 -26.20 -12.64
N GLY A 45 -4.64 -27.04 -12.39
CA GLY A 45 -3.50 -26.70 -11.56
C GLY A 45 -2.71 -25.51 -12.05
N ASP A 46 -2.63 -25.34 -13.38
CA ASP A 46 -1.90 -24.19 -13.92
C ASP A 46 -2.64 -22.89 -13.65
N HIS A 47 -3.96 -22.93 -13.77
CA HIS A 47 -4.76 -21.76 -13.46
C HIS A 47 -4.66 -21.40 -11.97
N ILE A 48 -4.69 -22.41 -11.14
CA ILE A 48 -4.57 -22.18 -9.70
C ILE A 48 -3.24 -21.51 -9.39
N ARG A 49 -2.15 -22.00 -9.96
CA ARG A 49 -0.83 -21.41 -9.69
C ARG A 49 -0.74 -19.99 -10.15
N ARG A 50 -1.28 -19.69 -11.34
CA ARG A 50 -1.24 -18.33 -11.86
C ARG A 50 -2.08 -17.41 -10.99
N HIS A 51 -3.23 -17.89 -10.58
CA HIS A 51 -4.13 -17.10 -9.77
C HIS A 51 -3.50 -16.80 -8.41
N MET A 52 -2.88 -17.80 -7.81
CA MET A 52 -2.21 -17.61 -6.54
C MET A 52 -1.05 -16.66 -6.66
N ARG A 53 -0.36 -16.67 -7.80
CA ARG A 53 0.72 -15.72 -8.03
C ARG A 53 0.17 -14.30 -8.12
N LEU A 54 -0.96 -14.13 -8.78
CA LEU A 54 -1.60 -12.82 -8.86
C LEU A 54 -1.96 -12.32 -7.47
N VAL A 55 -2.56 -13.17 -6.67
CA VAL A 55 -2.94 -12.80 -5.31
C VAL A 55 -1.70 -12.40 -4.51
N ALA A 56 -0.62 -13.16 -4.64
CA ALA A 56 0.62 -12.85 -3.94
C ALA A 56 1.17 -11.50 -4.36
N MET A 57 1.09 -11.19 -5.66
CA MET A 57 1.57 -9.91 -6.15
C MET A 57 0.74 -8.75 -5.63
N GLN A 58 -0.57 -8.93 -5.59
CA GLN A 58 -1.46 -7.90 -5.07
C GLN A 58 -1.16 -7.62 -3.60
N ARG A 59 -0.96 -8.68 -2.83
CA ARG A 59 -0.67 -8.51 -1.41
C ARG A 59 0.70 -7.90 -1.17
N ALA A 60 1.66 -8.27 -1.99
CA ALA A 60 3.00 -7.70 -1.88
C ALA A 60 2.96 -6.21 -2.19
N GLU A 61 2.18 -5.84 -3.18
CA GLU A 61 2.06 -4.43 -3.54
C GLU A 61 1.40 -3.64 -2.41
N ALA A 62 0.32 -4.20 -1.86
CA ALA A 62 -0.36 -3.54 -0.74
C ALA A 62 0.58 -3.39 0.45
N LEU A 63 1.39 -4.40 0.71
CA LEU A 63 2.33 -4.33 1.81
C LEU A 63 3.38 -3.26 1.58
N ARG A 64 3.91 -3.16 0.36
CA ARG A 64 4.87 -2.13 0.05
C ARG A 64 4.28 -0.75 0.30
N MET A 65 3.02 -0.56 -0.08
CA MET A 65 2.36 0.71 0.14
C MET A 65 2.13 1.00 1.61
N ARG A 66 1.82 -0.03 2.39
CA ARG A 66 1.67 0.16 3.83
C ARG A 66 2.99 0.56 4.46
N LEU A 67 4.08 -0.07 4.03
CA LEU A 67 5.38 0.30 4.54
C LEU A 67 5.76 1.72 4.14
N PHE A 68 5.37 2.12 2.94
CA PHE A 68 5.56 3.49 2.50
C PHE A 68 4.82 4.45 3.44
N LEU A 69 3.56 4.15 3.75
CA LEU A 69 2.79 5.02 4.62
C LEU A 69 3.33 5.04 6.05
N ASP A 70 3.86 3.91 6.51
CA ASP A 70 4.43 3.86 7.84
C ASP A 70 5.61 4.81 7.98
N ARG A 71 6.35 5.03 6.90
CA ARG A 71 7.50 5.91 6.92
C ARG A 71 7.15 7.33 6.57
N ALA A 72 5.99 7.55 5.99
CA ALA A 72 5.58 8.87 5.55
C ALA A 72 4.97 9.63 6.70
N LYS A 73 5.29 10.91 6.77
CA LYS A 73 4.65 11.80 7.73
C LYS A 73 3.63 12.62 7.01
N THR A 74 2.45 12.70 7.61
CA THR A 74 1.40 13.50 7.01
C THR A 74 1.65 14.96 7.32
N ARG A 75 1.67 15.75 6.25
CA ARG A 75 1.85 17.19 6.42
C ARG A 75 0.54 17.78 6.93
N LEU A 76 0.59 18.33 8.11
CA LEU A 76 -0.59 18.95 8.68
C LEU A 76 -0.69 20.38 8.20
N PRO A 77 -1.91 20.86 8.01
CA PRO A 77 -2.05 22.27 7.65
C PRO A 77 -1.54 23.14 8.78
N ARG A 78 -0.89 24.20 8.41
CA ARG A 78 -0.40 25.12 9.40
C ARG A 78 -1.57 25.82 10.05
N PRO A 79 -1.49 26.07 11.35
CA PRO A 79 -2.51 26.87 11.98
C PRO A 79 -2.52 28.26 11.34
N LEU A 80 -3.69 28.73 11.06
CA LEU A 80 -3.83 30.05 10.50
C LEU A 80 -3.80 31.12 11.54
N ILE A 81 -3.84 30.73 12.76
CA ILE A 81 -3.90 31.71 13.83
C ILE A 81 -2.51 32.11 14.21
N PRO A 82 -2.19 33.35 14.00
CA PRO A 82 -0.90 33.79 14.46
C PRO A 82 -0.94 33.94 15.95
N LEU A 83 0.15 33.79 16.55
CA LEU A 83 0.17 33.93 17.98
C LEU A 83 0.85 35.22 18.44
#